data_c78d81874cdae21197c24b9ed708caf4
#
_entry.id   c78d81874cdae21197c24b9ed708caf4
#
_cell.length_a   1.000
_cell.length_b   1.000
_cell.length_c   1.000
_cell.angle_alpha   90.00
_cell.angle_beta   90.00
_cell.angle_gamma   90.00
#
_symmetry.space_group_name_H-M   'P 1'
#
loop_
_entity.id
_entity.type
_entity.pdbx_description
1 polymer ?
#
loop_
_entity_poly.entity_id
_entity_poly.type
_entity_poly.pdbx_seq_one_letter_code
_entity_poly.pdbx_strand_id
1 'polypeptide(L)'
;YFGNKKLKISLSQAVVLILGLLASIYFLIYQITAFSLHPLLFWLLWLLIWLGSLSLLARCPNKNIGLPVDGAFTRVIEWRRSVPTLILMLVLFPLFDKPAVNNVILVILILGWTGFARHARAETMSIKERQYVISASIMGAGHLEILRRHILPNILHTLMILAAMNFAGNVLLESTLSFLGMGLPPEEVSWGSLLSEGRKNHYAWWMVVFPGLALFILVYSINRLTDQYLEKDA
;
A
#
# COMPACT_ATOMS: atom_id res chain seq x y z
N TYR A 1 4.95 -27.03 -11.25
CA TYR A 1 5.95 -26.60 -12.26
C TYR A 1 5.98 -25.07 -12.52
N PHE A 2 5.28 -24.30 -11.71
CA PHE A 2 5.46 -22.85 -11.63
C PHE A 2 6.64 -22.46 -10.71
N GLY A 3 7.49 -23.44 -10.43
CA GLY A 3 8.67 -23.25 -9.64
C GLY A 3 9.62 -22.27 -10.32
N ASN A 4 9.80 -21.15 -9.68
CA ASN A 4 11.08 -20.43 -9.68
C ASN A 4 11.64 -20.07 -11.07
N LYS A 5 10.81 -19.51 -12.00
CA LYS A 5 11.38 -18.70 -13.08
C LYS A 5 12.04 -17.50 -12.42
N LYS A 6 13.31 -17.68 -12.03
CA LYS A 6 14.22 -16.60 -11.67
C LYS A 6 14.20 -15.66 -12.86
N LEU A 7 13.61 -14.48 -12.69
CA LEU A 7 13.80 -13.42 -13.67
C LEU A 7 15.33 -13.24 -13.75
N LYS A 8 15.91 -13.61 -14.88
CA LYS A 8 17.33 -13.41 -15.14
C LYS A 8 17.54 -11.92 -15.39
N ILE A 9 17.58 -11.16 -14.31
CA ILE A 9 17.94 -9.75 -14.35
C ILE A 9 19.41 -9.69 -13.98
N SER A 10 20.22 -8.98 -14.76
CA SER A 10 21.62 -8.77 -14.38
C SER A 10 21.67 -7.94 -13.09
N LEU A 11 22.73 -8.12 -12.28
CA LEU A 11 22.89 -7.38 -11.03
C LEU A 11 22.82 -5.86 -11.29
N SER A 12 23.36 -5.41 -12.40
CA SER A 12 23.30 -4.02 -12.85
C SER A 12 21.88 -3.55 -13.15
N GLN A 13 21.06 -4.37 -13.80
CA GLN A 13 19.66 -4.07 -14.08
C GLN A 13 18.83 -3.97 -12.78
N ALA A 14 19.11 -4.85 -11.82
CA ALA A 14 18.45 -4.80 -10.51
C ALA A 14 18.83 -3.54 -9.73
N VAL A 15 20.11 -3.20 -9.69
CA VAL A 15 20.60 -1.98 -9.01
C VAL A 15 20.01 -0.72 -9.65
N VAL A 16 19.97 -0.67 -10.98
CA VAL A 16 19.39 0.47 -11.71
C VAL A 16 17.90 0.61 -11.48
N LEU A 17 17.15 -0.50 -11.49
CA LEU A 17 15.71 -0.49 -11.17
C LEU A 17 15.47 -0.02 -9.74
N ILE A 18 16.28 -0.46 -8.79
CA ILE A 18 16.17 -0.03 -7.37
C ILE A 18 16.51 1.45 -7.24
N LEU A 19 17.59 1.92 -7.85
CA LEU A 19 17.99 3.33 -7.83
C LEU A 19 16.97 4.21 -8.54
N GLY A 20 16.41 3.77 -9.66
CA GLY A 20 15.34 4.46 -10.38
C GLY A 20 14.05 4.54 -9.57
N LEU A 21 13.68 3.48 -8.87
CA LEU A 21 12.54 3.47 -7.95
C LEU A 21 12.76 4.40 -6.75
N LEU A 22 13.93 4.36 -6.13
CA LEU A 22 14.27 5.25 -5.01
C LEU A 22 14.30 6.71 -5.45
N ALA A 23 14.86 7.02 -6.62
CA ALA A 23 14.85 8.36 -7.19
C ALA A 23 13.43 8.83 -7.52
N SER A 24 12.56 7.94 -8.02
CA SER A 24 11.16 8.26 -8.30
C SER A 24 10.35 8.49 -7.01
N ILE A 25 10.60 7.71 -5.97
CA ILE A 25 9.97 7.90 -4.65
C ILE A 25 10.46 9.24 -4.02
N TYR A 26 11.78 9.50 -4.09
CA TYR A 26 12.34 10.76 -3.61
C TYR A 26 11.77 11.96 -4.38
N PHE A 27 11.64 11.84 -5.71
CA PHE A 27 11.00 12.84 -6.56
C PHE A 27 9.55 13.10 -6.15
N LEU A 28 8.79 12.06 -5.87
CA LEU A 28 7.39 12.15 -5.46
C LEU A 28 7.24 12.84 -4.10
N ILE A 29 8.13 12.52 -3.15
CA ILE A 29 8.21 13.17 -1.84
C ILE A 29 8.59 14.64 -2.00
N TYR A 30 9.58 14.95 -2.84
CA TYR A 30 10.02 16.32 -3.09
C TYR A 30 8.94 17.18 -3.75
N GLN A 31 8.18 16.66 -4.70
CA GLN A 31 7.03 17.35 -5.30
C GLN A 31 5.94 17.69 -4.28
N ILE A 32 5.79 16.87 -3.25
CA ILE A 32 4.83 17.08 -2.17
C ILE A 32 5.33 18.14 -1.18
N THR A 33 6.65 18.19 -0.93
CA THR A 33 7.25 19.06 0.10
C THR A 33 7.75 20.40 -0.44
N ALA A 34 8.18 20.50 -1.70
CA ALA A 34 8.87 21.67 -2.24
C ALA A 34 8.12 22.31 -3.43
N PHE A 35 6.99 22.94 -3.15
CA PHE A 35 6.21 23.67 -4.17
C PHE A 35 6.86 24.98 -4.67
N SER A 36 8.06 25.36 -4.24
CA SER A 36 8.57 26.74 -4.43
C SER A 36 9.85 26.94 -5.26
N LEU A 37 10.59 25.92 -5.69
CA LEU A 37 11.88 26.15 -6.36
C LEU A 37 12.06 25.32 -7.65
N HIS A 38 11.98 26.03 -8.79
CA HIS A 38 12.41 25.63 -10.14
C HIS A 38 12.13 24.17 -10.57
N PRO A 39 10.90 23.82 -10.91
CA PRO A 39 10.54 22.46 -11.34
C PRO A 39 11.37 21.96 -12.53
N LEU A 40 11.78 22.87 -13.43
CA LEU A 40 12.54 22.51 -14.64
C LEU A 40 13.93 21.93 -14.34
N LEU A 41 14.68 22.51 -13.39
CA LEU A 41 16.01 22.01 -13.00
C LEU A 41 15.93 20.61 -12.38
N PHE A 42 14.86 20.37 -11.64
CA PHE A 42 14.63 19.09 -10.98
C PHE A 42 14.24 17.98 -11.98
N TRP A 43 13.40 18.32 -12.97
CA TRP A 43 13.06 17.42 -14.06
C TRP A 43 14.29 17.04 -14.90
N LEU A 44 15.20 18.01 -15.14
CA LEU A 44 16.47 17.78 -15.83
C LEU A 44 17.39 16.85 -15.03
N LEU A 45 17.54 17.06 -13.73
CA LEU A 45 18.33 16.19 -12.86
C LEU A 45 17.78 14.77 -12.81
N TRP A 46 16.47 14.62 -12.69
CA TRP A 46 15.78 13.33 -12.72
C TRP A 46 16.02 12.60 -14.06
N LEU A 47 15.89 13.31 -15.16
CA LEU A 47 16.14 12.80 -16.51
C LEU A 47 17.60 12.40 -16.72
N LEU A 48 18.56 13.17 -16.18
CA LEU A 48 19.99 12.86 -16.20
C LEU A 48 20.32 11.62 -15.37
N ILE A 49 19.70 11.44 -14.19
CA ILE A 49 19.85 10.24 -13.37
C ILE A 49 19.32 9.01 -14.13
N TRP A 50 18.16 9.12 -14.78
CA TRP A 50 17.61 8.04 -15.61
C TRP A 50 18.46 7.72 -16.83
N LEU A 51 18.93 8.71 -17.58
CA LEU A 51 19.82 8.54 -18.70
C LEU A 51 21.19 7.98 -18.27
N GLY A 52 21.73 8.45 -17.14
CA GLY A 52 22.95 7.93 -16.54
C GLY A 52 22.79 6.46 -16.13
N SER A 53 21.67 6.09 -15.57
CA SER A 53 21.35 4.72 -15.19
C SER A 53 21.21 3.79 -16.41
N LEU A 54 20.57 4.28 -17.50
CA LEU A 54 20.50 3.53 -18.77
C LEU A 54 21.90 3.33 -19.41
N SER A 55 22.77 4.33 -19.34
CA SER A 55 24.14 4.23 -19.89
C SER A 55 25.02 3.25 -19.10
N LEU A 56 24.83 3.17 -17.79
CA LEU A 56 25.48 2.18 -16.93
C LEU A 56 24.97 0.76 -17.24
N LEU A 57 23.68 0.59 -17.56
CA LEU A 57 23.10 -0.68 -18.00
C LEU A 57 23.77 -1.20 -19.28
N ALA A 58 24.09 -0.32 -20.22
CA ALA A 58 24.72 -0.69 -21.49
C ALA A 58 26.19 -1.12 -21.32
N ARG A 59 26.86 -0.74 -20.25
CA ARG A 59 28.30 -0.99 -20.01
C ARG A 59 28.59 -2.14 -19.04
N CYS A 60 27.61 -2.67 -18.32
CA CYS A 60 27.88 -3.75 -17.35
C CYS A 60 27.88 -5.14 -17.98
N PRO A 61 28.88 -6.00 -17.65
CA PRO A 61 28.92 -7.37 -18.12
C PRO A 61 27.71 -8.17 -17.61
N ASN A 62 27.12 -8.92 -18.52
CA ASN A 62 25.86 -9.65 -18.36
C ASN A 62 26.04 -10.89 -17.45
N LYS A 63 26.33 -10.69 -16.14
CA LYS A 63 26.25 -11.76 -15.16
C LYS A 63 24.79 -11.95 -14.76
N ASN A 64 24.14 -12.94 -15.35
CA ASN A 64 22.78 -13.34 -15.02
C ASN A 64 22.72 -13.87 -13.56
N ILE A 65 22.39 -13.01 -12.64
CA ILE A 65 22.08 -13.39 -11.26
C ILE A 65 20.57 -13.64 -11.23
N GLY A 66 20.17 -14.90 -11.01
CA GLY A 66 18.76 -15.22 -10.79
C GLY A 66 18.29 -14.62 -9.49
N LEU A 67 17.79 -13.39 -9.54
CA LEU A 67 17.19 -12.76 -8.35
C LEU A 67 15.88 -13.48 -8.01
N PRO A 68 15.72 -13.99 -6.79
CA PRO A 68 14.45 -14.49 -6.30
C PRO A 68 13.51 -13.30 -6.06
N VAL A 69 12.85 -12.83 -7.13
CA VAL A 69 11.96 -11.64 -7.07
C VAL A 69 10.90 -11.81 -5.98
N ASP A 70 10.33 -13.00 -5.87
CA ASP A 70 9.34 -13.33 -4.84
C ASP A 70 9.90 -13.21 -3.43
N GLY A 71 11.13 -13.70 -3.20
CA GLY A 71 11.81 -13.57 -1.90
C GLY A 71 12.17 -12.13 -1.56
N ALA A 72 12.61 -11.34 -2.53
CA ALA A 72 12.92 -9.92 -2.32
C ALA A 72 11.65 -9.13 -1.96
N PHE A 73 10.56 -9.37 -2.70
CA PHE A 73 9.28 -8.72 -2.44
C PHE A 73 8.71 -9.07 -1.06
N THR A 74 8.82 -10.33 -0.68
CA THR A 74 8.39 -10.80 0.65
C THR A 74 9.18 -10.10 1.77
N ARG A 75 10.49 -9.95 1.62
CA ARG A 75 11.33 -9.24 2.61
C ARG A 75 10.96 -7.76 2.75
N VAL A 76 10.66 -7.07 1.63
CA VAL A 76 10.19 -5.67 1.69
C VAL A 76 8.88 -5.56 2.47
N ILE A 77 7.95 -6.49 2.25
CA ILE A 77 6.69 -6.54 2.99
C ILE A 77 6.94 -6.78 4.48
N GLU A 78 7.85 -7.71 4.82
CA GLU A 78 8.19 -8.04 6.21
C GLU A 78 8.84 -6.85 6.92
N TRP A 79 9.80 -6.18 6.30
CA TRP A 79 10.45 -4.99 6.86
C TRP A 79 9.44 -3.89 7.15
N ARG A 80 8.57 -3.57 6.18
CA ARG A 80 7.53 -2.56 6.41
C ARG A 80 6.62 -2.94 7.60
N ARG A 81 6.27 -4.21 7.74
CA ARG A 81 5.39 -4.71 8.80
C ARG A 81 6.05 -4.85 10.17
N SER A 82 7.36 -4.88 10.24
CA SER A 82 8.11 -4.89 11.50
C SER A 82 7.90 -3.61 12.31
N VAL A 83 7.54 -2.49 11.64
CA VAL A 83 7.22 -1.23 12.31
C VAL A 83 5.71 -1.05 12.36
N PRO A 84 5.12 -0.77 13.54
CA PRO A 84 3.70 -0.47 13.66
C PRO A 84 3.28 0.69 12.74
N THR A 85 2.18 0.50 12.01
CA THR A 85 1.70 1.50 11.02
C THR A 85 1.48 2.88 11.64
N LEU A 86 0.94 2.94 12.85
CA LEU A 86 0.70 4.18 13.57
C LEU A 86 2.00 4.96 13.83
N ILE A 87 3.08 4.28 14.22
CA ILE A 87 4.38 4.92 14.44
C ILE A 87 4.93 5.49 13.13
N LEU A 88 4.83 4.73 12.04
CA LEU A 88 5.25 5.22 10.72
C LEU A 88 4.45 6.44 10.30
N MET A 89 3.15 6.46 10.56
CA MET A 89 2.32 7.63 10.29
C MET A 89 2.76 8.84 11.11
N LEU A 90 2.99 8.69 12.41
CA LEU A 90 3.45 9.77 13.28
C LEU A 90 4.80 10.37 12.84
N VAL A 91 5.66 9.56 12.22
CA VAL A 91 6.95 10.02 11.68
C VAL A 91 6.78 10.68 10.31
N LEU A 92 5.90 10.15 9.46
CA LEU A 92 5.74 10.64 8.08
C LEU A 92 4.91 11.93 8.01
N PHE A 93 3.91 12.10 8.88
CA PHE A 93 3.04 13.28 8.85
C PHE A 93 3.77 14.62 9.02
N PRO A 94 4.71 14.77 9.97
CA PRO A 94 5.47 16.01 10.13
C PRO A 94 6.40 16.36 8.95
N LEU A 95 6.62 15.42 8.01
CA LEU A 95 7.41 15.72 6.81
C LEU A 95 6.63 16.53 5.76
N PHE A 96 5.31 16.67 5.93
CA PHE A 96 4.50 17.52 5.08
C PHE A 96 4.40 18.93 5.68
N ASP A 97 4.80 19.95 4.94
CA ASP A 97 4.77 21.35 5.39
C ASP A 97 3.35 21.83 5.74
N LYS A 98 2.35 21.29 5.08
CA LYS A 98 0.94 21.63 5.32
C LYS A 98 0.11 20.38 5.52
N PRO A 99 -0.65 20.28 6.60
CA PRO A 99 -1.62 19.21 6.76
C PRO A 99 -2.70 19.34 5.67
N ALA A 100 -2.98 18.23 4.98
CA ALA A 100 -4.01 18.17 3.94
C ALA A 100 -4.60 16.76 3.89
N VAL A 101 -5.87 16.64 3.51
CA VAL A 101 -6.56 15.35 3.34
C VAL A 101 -5.79 14.42 2.39
N ASN A 102 -5.24 14.98 1.30
CA ASN A 102 -4.47 14.22 0.32
C ASN A 102 -3.21 13.59 0.92
N ASN A 103 -2.56 14.25 1.90
CA ASN A 103 -1.38 13.70 2.57
C ASN A 103 -1.76 12.49 3.43
N VAL A 104 -2.91 12.55 4.12
CA VAL A 104 -3.45 11.43 4.90
C VAL A 104 -3.69 10.23 3.98
N ILE A 105 -4.40 10.44 2.88
CA ILE A 105 -4.71 9.40 1.89
C ILE A 105 -3.41 8.81 1.33
N LEU A 106 -2.44 9.63 0.96
CA LEU A 106 -1.16 9.20 0.40
C LEU A 106 -0.38 8.32 1.37
N VAL A 107 -0.27 8.73 2.64
CA VAL A 107 0.41 7.94 3.67
C VAL A 107 -0.28 6.61 3.90
N ILE A 108 -1.63 6.59 3.97
CA ILE A 108 -2.42 5.36 4.09
C ILE A 108 -2.16 4.43 2.89
N LEU A 109 -2.12 4.94 1.68
CA LEU A 109 -1.83 4.16 0.47
C LEU A 109 -0.41 3.57 0.50
N ILE A 110 0.59 4.40 0.81
CA ILE A 110 2.00 3.97 0.87
C ILE A 110 2.21 2.89 1.95
N LEU A 111 1.49 2.95 3.05
CA LEU A 111 1.65 1.99 4.13
C LEU A 111 0.70 0.77 4.01
N GLY A 112 -0.47 0.94 3.39
CA GLY A 112 -1.54 -0.06 3.36
C GLY A 112 -1.33 -1.21 2.37
N TRP A 113 -0.66 -0.97 1.23
CA TRP A 113 -0.55 -1.95 0.14
C TRP A 113 0.07 -3.30 0.52
N THR A 114 0.95 -3.31 1.55
CA THR A 114 1.68 -4.53 1.97
C THR A 114 0.75 -5.61 2.53
N GLY A 115 -0.37 -5.22 3.15
CA GLY A 115 -1.42 -6.13 3.59
C GLY A 115 -2.06 -6.84 2.41
N PHE A 116 -2.52 -6.07 1.42
CA PHE A 116 -3.12 -6.58 0.19
C PHE A 116 -2.15 -7.49 -0.58
N ALA A 117 -0.90 -7.07 -0.76
CA ALA A 117 0.12 -7.84 -1.47
C ALA A 117 0.35 -9.21 -0.82
N ARG A 118 0.38 -9.28 0.52
CA ARG A 118 0.57 -10.55 1.24
C ARG A 118 -0.63 -11.48 1.08
N HIS A 119 -1.85 -10.97 1.20
CA HIS A 119 -3.05 -11.76 1.04
C HIS A 119 -3.22 -12.24 -0.41
N ALA A 120 -3.03 -11.35 -1.39
CA ALA A 120 -3.05 -11.71 -2.80
C ALA A 120 -2.04 -12.81 -3.13
N ARG A 121 -0.83 -12.75 -2.54
CA ARG A 121 0.18 -13.78 -2.72
C ARG A 121 -0.25 -15.11 -2.10
N ALA A 122 -0.74 -15.12 -0.88
CA ALA A 122 -1.19 -16.33 -0.20
C ALA A 122 -2.33 -17.01 -0.96
N GLU A 123 -3.33 -16.24 -1.37
CA GLU A 123 -4.47 -16.72 -2.16
C GLU A 123 -4.04 -17.24 -3.53
N THR A 124 -3.13 -16.53 -4.21
CA THR A 124 -2.54 -17.00 -5.47
C THR A 124 -1.86 -18.36 -5.32
N MET A 125 -1.14 -18.57 -4.22
CA MET A 125 -0.47 -19.85 -3.96
C MET A 125 -1.49 -20.97 -3.74
N SER A 126 -2.54 -20.72 -2.97
CA SER A 126 -3.64 -21.67 -2.75
C SER A 126 -4.35 -22.04 -4.05
N ILE A 127 -4.74 -21.04 -4.85
CA ILE A 127 -5.48 -21.24 -6.10
C ILE A 127 -4.64 -22.01 -7.13
N LYS A 128 -3.34 -21.78 -7.19
CA LYS A 128 -2.45 -22.49 -8.13
C LYS A 128 -2.43 -24.01 -7.93
N GLU A 129 -2.69 -24.48 -6.73
CA GLU A 129 -2.69 -25.89 -6.37
C GLU A 129 -4.04 -26.56 -6.66
N ARG A 130 -5.07 -25.79 -7.04
CA ARG A 130 -6.38 -26.34 -7.35
C ARG A 130 -6.37 -27.10 -8.68
N GLN A 131 -7.09 -28.22 -8.73
CA GLN A 131 -7.07 -29.15 -9.88
C GLN A 131 -7.46 -28.49 -11.20
N TYR A 132 -8.42 -27.57 -11.21
CA TYR A 132 -8.84 -26.89 -12.44
C TYR A 132 -7.74 -26.02 -13.05
N VAL A 133 -6.86 -25.43 -12.21
CA VAL A 133 -5.70 -24.65 -12.66
C VAL A 133 -4.62 -25.57 -13.22
N ILE A 134 -4.38 -26.68 -12.55
CA ILE A 134 -3.43 -27.72 -13.02
C ILE A 134 -3.90 -28.29 -14.35
N SER A 135 -5.16 -28.65 -14.48
CA SER A 135 -5.74 -29.17 -15.73
C SER A 135 -5.61 -28.16 -16.88
N ALA A 136 -5.92 -26.88 -16.64
CA ALA A 136 -5.74 -25.83 -17.63
C ALA A 136 -4.27 -25.70 -18.09
N SER A 137 -3.32 -25.85 -17.18
CA SER A 137 -1.89 -25.81 -17.52
C SER A 137 -1.45 -27.03 -18.35
N ILE A 138 -2.01 -28.22 -18.07
CA ILE A 138 -1.74 -29.44 -18.84
C ILE A 138 -2.31 -29.32 -20.26
N MET A 139 -3.48 -28.72 -20.42
CA MET A 139 -4.10 -28.43 -21.71
C MET A 139 -3.36 -27.35 -22.53
N GLY A 140 -2.27 -26.77 -22.02
CA GLY A 140 -1.44 -25.80 -22.73
C GLY A 140 -1.88 -24.36 -22.58
N ALA A 141 -2.78 -24.03 -21.64
CA ALA A 141 -3.15 -22.65 -21.37
C ALA A 141 -1.92 -21.81 -20.95
N GLY A 142 -1.78 -20.64 -21.54
CA GLY A 142 -0.67 -19.73 -21.26
C GLY A 142 -0.77 -19.14 -19.83
N HIS A 143 0.37 -18.74 -19.27
CA HIS A 143 0.43 -18.16 -17.91
C HIS A 143 -0.48 -16.93 -17.72
N LEU A 144 -0.58 -16.08 -18.73
CA LEU A 144 -1.42 -14.89 -18.68
C LEU A 144 -2.92 -15.27 -18.74
N GLU A 145 -3.24 -16.30 -19.49
CA GLU A 145 -4.61 -16.82 -19.58
C GLU A 145 -5.05 -17.42 -18.23
N ILE A 146 -4.21 -18.26 -17.62
CA ILE A 146 -4.46 -18.82 -16.28
C ILE A 146 -4.61 -17.70 -15.26
N LEU A 147 -3.76 -16.67 -15.30
CA LEU A 147 -3.86 -15.52 -14.40
C LEU A 147 -5.20 -14.81 -14.56
N ARG A 148 -5.61 -14.49 -15.80
CA ARG A 148 -6.81 -13.67 -16.05
C ARG A 148 -8.11 -14.45 -15.86
N ARG A 149 -8.17 -15.74 -16.26
CA ARG A 149 -9.40 -16.54 -16.23
C ARG A 149 -9.60 -17.31 -14.93
N HIS A 150 -8.53 -17.71 -14.26
CA HIS A 150 -8.63 -18.62 -13.12
C HIS A 150 -8.16 -17.99 -11.81
N ILE A 151 -7.07 -17.20 -11.82
CA ILE A 151 -6.49 -16.67 -10.59
C ILE A 151 -7.14 -15.34 -10.21
N LEU A 152 -7.11 -14.36 -11.12
CA LEU A 152 -7.54 -13.00 -10.83
C LEU A 152 -9.00 -12.89 -10.38
N PRO A 153 -10.00 -13.56 -11.01
CA PRO A 153 -11.38 -13.45 -10.56
C PRO A 153 -11.59 -14.00 -9.14
N ASN A 154 -10.92 -15.10 -8.80
CA ASN A 154 -11.04 -15.70 -7.47
C ASN A 154 -10.36 -14.84 -6.39
N ILE A 155 -9.19 -14.26 -6.69
CA ILE A 155 -8.48 -13.38 -5.76
C ILE A 155 -9.26 -12.08 -5.54
N LEU A 156 -9.86 -11.50 -6.59
CA LEU A 156 -10.57 -10.22 -6.50
C LEU A 156 -11.69 -10.27 -5.46
N HIS A 157 -12.41 -11.37 -5.37
CA HIS A 157 -13.45 -11.55 -4.37
C HIS A 157 -12.88 -11.41 -2.94
N THR A 158 -11.85 -12.20 -2.63
CA THR A 158 -11.17 -12.14 -1.32
C THR A 158 -10.56 -10.75 -1.05
N LEU A 159 -9.99 -10.11 -2.08
CA LEU A 159 -9.42 -8.77 -1.95
C LEU A 159 -10.47 -7.68 -1.72
N MET A 160 -11.68 -7.80 -2.26
CA MET A 160 -12.77 -6.86 -1.98
C MET A 160 -13.22 -6.93 -0.53
N ILE A 161 -13.35 -8.13 0.02
CA ILE A 161 -13.65 -8.34 1.44
C ILE A 161 -12.55 -7.70 2.31
N LEU A 162 -11.30 -7.98 1.99
CA LEU A 162 -10.16 -7.41 2.68
C LEU A 162 -10.13 -5.87 2.57
N ALA A 163 -10.53 -5.31 1.41
CA ALA A 163 -10.61 -3.87 1.22
C ALA A 163 -11.64 -3.23 2.15
N ALA A 164 -12.81 -3.85 2.30
CA ALA A 164 -13.85 -3.36 3.22
C ALA A 164 -13.35 -3.34 4.68
N MET A 165 -12.72 -4.43 5.13
CA MET A 165 -12.15 -4.50 6.49
C MET A 165 -11.01 -3.47 6.69
N ASN A 166 -10.13 -3.31 5.70
CA ASN A 166 -9.06 -2.30 5.76
C ASN A 166 -9.61 -0.88 5.74
N PHE A 167 -10.72 -0.63 5.03
CA PHE A 167 -11.37 0.68 5.04
C PHE A 167 -11.81 1.07 6.47
N ALA A 168 -12.49 0.16 7.19
CA ALA A 168 -12.87 0.38 8.59
C ALA A 168 -11.64 0.67 9.48
N GLY A 169 -10.56 -0.12 9.31
CA GLY A 169 -9.30 0.10 10.03
C GLY A 169 -8.64 1.45 9.70
N ASN A 170 -8.68 1.87 8.44
CA ASN A 170 -8.10 3.15 8.01
C ASN A 170 -8.88 4.36 8.56
N VAL A 171 -10.21 4.27 8.67
CA VAL A 171 -11.03 5.29 9.32
C VAL A 171 -10.66 5.44 10.80
N LEU A 172 -10.46 4.32 11.51
CA LEU A 172 -9.99 4.35 12.89
C LEU A 172 -8.58 4.93 13.02
N LEU A 173 -7.68 4.62 12.09
CA LEU A 173 -6.33 5.18 12.06
C LEU A 173 -6.34 6.68 11.83
N GLU A 174 -7.13 7.18 10.85
CA GLU A 174 -7.31 8.61 10.62
C GLU A 174 -7.85 9.30 11.89
N SER A 175 -8.93 8.76 12.45
CA SER A 175 -9.54 9.33 13.67
C SER A 175 -8.58 9.34 14.85
N THR A 176 -7.71 8.32 14.98
CA THR A 176 -6.65 8.28 15.99
C THR A 176 -5.60 9.36 15.77
N LEU A 177 -5.17 9.57 14.52
CA LEU A 177 -4.22 10.63 14.19
C LEU A 177 -4.78 12.02 14.46
N SER A 178 -6.02 12.26 14.03
CA SER A 178 -6.74 13.51 14.27
C SER A 178 -6.97 13.76 15.77
N PHE A 179 -7.27 12.71 16.54
CA PHE A 179 -7.37 12.77 18.01
C PHE A 179 -6.05 13.16 18.67
N LEU A 180 -4.91 12.69 18.12
CA LEU A 180 -3.57 13.06 18.57
C LEU A 180 -3.13 14.45 18.09
N GLY A 181 -3.92 15.14 17.26
CA GLY A 181 -3.59 16.44 16.69
C GLY A 181 -2.65 16.39 15.51
N MET A 182 -2.47 15.23 14.90
CA MET A 182 -1.58 14.99 13.75
C MET A 182 -2.35 14.53 12.50
N GLY A 183 -3.65 14.76 12.43
CA GLY A 183 -4.50 14.33 11.32
C GLY A 183 -4.78 15.44 10.31
N LEU A 184 -6.08 15.70 10.10
CA LEU A 184 -6.57 16.72 9.18
C LEU A 184 -6.24 18.14 9.66
N PRO A 185 -6.21 19.12 8.72
CA PRO A 185 -6.03 20.53 9.09
C PRO A 185 -7.16 20.99 10.03
N PRO A 186 -6.90 22.04 10.86
CA PRO A 186 -7.89 22.54 11.84
C PRO A 186 -9.21 23.01 11.21
N GLU A 187 -9.19 23.39 9.92
CA GLU A 187 -10.35 23.82 9.16
C GLU A 187 -11.27 22.66 8.76
N GLU A 188 -10.74 21.43 8.78
CA GLU A 188 -11.44 20.20 8.41
C GLU A 188 -11.92 19.49 9.66
N VAL A 189 -13.25 19.36 9.80
CA VAL A 189 -13.83 18.66 10.94
C VAL A 189 -13.83 17.15 10.70
N SER A 190 -13.21 16.40 11.61
CA SER A 190 -13.25 14.92 11.62
C SER A 190 -13.79 14.40 12.96
N TRP A 191 -14.21 13.15 12.97
CA TRP A 191 -14.61 12.50 14.23
C TRP A 191 -13.48 12.47 15.26
N GLY A 192 -12.23 12.28 14.78
CA GLY A 192 -11.05 12.32 15.63
C GLY A 192 -10.78 13.70 16.23
N SER A 193 -10.94 14.78 15.45
CA SER A 193 -10.79 16.16 15.96
C SER A 193 -11.86 16.51 16.99
N LEU A 194 -13.11 16.08 16.78
CA LEU A 194 -14.20 16.25 17.75
C LEU A 194 -13.92 15.52 19.07
N LEU A 195 -13.42 14.29 18.99
CA LEU A 195 -12.98 13.53 20.18
C LEU A 195 -11.86 14.25 20.93
N SER A 196 -10.92 14.84 20.22
CA SER A 196 -9.81 15.62 20.80
C SER A 196 -10.30 16.87 21.51
N GLU A 197 -11.25 17.60 20.93
CA GLU A 197 -11.88 18.76 21.56
C GLU A 197 -12.72 18.36 22.79
N GLY A 198 -13.50 17.29 22.69
CA GLY A 198 -14.28 16.76 23.82
C GLY A 198 -13.41 16.37 25.01
N ARG A 199 -12.18 15.87 24.77
CA ARG A 199 -11.20 15.56 25.82
C ARG A 199 -10.77 16.80 26.59
N LYS A 200 -10.70 17.96 25.93
CA LYS A 200 -10.28 19.22 26.56
C LYS A 200 -11.40 19.84 27.39
N ASN A 201 -12.66 19.58 27.05
CA ASN A 201 -13.83 20.14 27.72
C ASN A 201 -14.72 19.02 28.29
N HIS A 202 -14.56 18.73 29.56
CA HIS A 202 -15.30 17.67 30.25
C HIS A 202 -16.82 17.90 30.31
N TYR A 203 -17.28 19.14 30.20
CA TYR A 203 -18.70 19.45 30.15
C TYR A 203 -19.36 19.09 28.83
N ALA A 204 -18.57 19.03 27.73
CA ALA A 204 -19.04 18.72 26.40
C ALA A 204 -18.97 17.21 26.09
N TRP A 205 -19.51 16.36 26.97
CA TRP A 205 -19.51 14.90 26.85
C TRP A 205 -20.06 14.41 25.51
N TRP A 206 -21.00 15.14 24.90
CA TRP A 206 -21.57 14.80 23.59
C TRP A 206 -20.55 14.83 22.45
N MET A 207 -19.48 15.63 22.55
CA MET A 207 -18.39 15.67 21.58
C MET A 207 -17.53 14.40 21.63
N VAL A 208 -17.66 13.60 22.65
CA VAL A 208 -17.00 12.28 22.76
C VAL A 208 -17.98 11.17 22.38
N VAL A 209 -19.19 11.21 22.89
CA VAL A 209 -20.18 10.13 22.73
C VAL A 209 -20.66 10.01 21.28
N PHE A 210 -21.06 11.10 20.63
CA PHE A 210 -21.61 11.03 19.28
C PHE A 210 -20.58 10.63 18.22
N PRO A 211 -19.37 11.21 18.14
CA PRO A 211 -18.35 10.75 17.21
C PRO A 211 -17.90 9.31 17.49
N GLY A 212 -17.80 8.94 18.78
CA GLY A 212 -17.46 7.56 19.16
C GLY A 212 -18.52 6.56 18.70
N LEU A 213 -19.81 6.88 18.87
CA LEU A 213 -20.91 6.06 18.37
C LEU A 213 -20.92 6.00 16.83
N ALA A 214 -20.65 7.11 16.14
CA ALA A 214 -20.58 7.14 14.70
C ALA A 214 -19.48 6.21 14.17
N LEU A 215 -18.28 6.28 14.75
CA LEU A 215 -17.17 5.37 14.43
C LEU A 215 -17.54 3.92 14.72
N PHE A 216 -18.15 3.64 15.88
CA PHE A 216 -18.58 2.29 16.24
C PHE A 216 -19.59 1.73 15.23
N ILE A 217 -20.63 2.49 14.90
CA ILE A 217 -21.68 2.06 13.97
C ILE A 217 -21.08 1.80 12.58
N LEU A 218 -20.20 2.69 12.12
CA LEU A 218 -19.55 2.54 10.81
C LEU A 218 -18.71 1.26 10.75
N VAL A 219 -17.82 1.06 11.72
CA VAL A 219 -16.95 -0.12 11.79
C VAL A 219 -17.77 -1.40 11.95
N TYR A 220 -18.78 -1.38 12.84
CA TYR A 220 -19.68 -2.51 13.04
C TYR A 220 -20.45 -2.86 11.77
N SER A 221 -20.97 -1.87 11.05
CA SER A 221 -21.73 -2.09 9.81
C SER A 221 -20.87 -2.70 8.73
N ILE A 222 -19.63 -2.21 8.56
CA ILE A 222 -18.69 -2.75 7.57
C ILE A 222 -18.34 -4.19 7.90
N ASN A 223 -17.98 -4.48 9.15
CA ASN A 223 -17.64 -5.83 9.57
C ASN A 223 -18.83 -6.78 9.39
N ARG A 224 -20.04 -6.35 9.77
CA ARG A 224 -21.25 -7.16 9.61
C ARG A 224 -21.57 -7.46 8.14
N LEU A 225 -21.42 -6.48 7.27
CA LEU A 225 -21.57 -6.69 5.82
C LEU A 225 -20.53 -7.67 5.29
N THR A 226 -19.30 -7.55 5.73
CA THR A 226 -18.20 -8.45 5.33
C THR A 226 -18.46 -9.89 5.75
N ASP A 227 -18.94 -10.10 6.98
CA ASP A 227 -19.28 -11.43 7.50
C ASP A 227 -20.41 -12.07 6.70
N GLN A 228 -21.46 -11.33 6.35
CA GLN A 228 -22.58 -11.81 5.54
C GLN A 228 -22.14 -12.25 4.12
N TYR A 229 -21.15 -11.52 3.55
CA TYR A 229 -20.58 -11.91 2.25
C TYR A 229 -19.77 -13.20 2.36
N LEU A 230 -19.01 -13.39 3.44
CA LEU A 230 -18.24 -14.62 3.68
C LEU A 230 -19.15 -15.85 3.90
N GLU A 231 -20.23 -15.69 4.65
CA GLU A 231 -21.19 -16.79 4.92
C GLU A 231 -21.94 -17.24 3.66
N LYS A 232 -22.16 -16.34 2.70
CA LYS A 232 -22.89 -16.65 1.47
C LYS A 232 -22.08 -17.48 0.48
N ASP A 233 -20.75 -17.42 0.57
CA ASP A 233 -19.82 -18.09 -0.35
C ASP A 233 -19.18 -19.35 0.28
N ALA A 234 -19.51 -19.72 1.52
CA ALA A 234 -19.10 -20.93 2.22
C ALA A 234 -20.11 -22.04 2.00
#